data_3574f98872cc3e636867417765071b2f
#
_entry.id   3574f98872cc3e636867417765071b2f
#
_cell.length_a   1.000
_cell.length_b   1.000
_cell.length_c   1.000
_cell.angle_alpha   90.00
_cell.angle_beta   90.00
_cell.angle_gamma   90.00
#
_symmetry.space_group_name_H-M   'P 1'
#
loop_
_entity.id
_entity.type
_entity.pdbx_description
1 polymer ?
#
loop_
_entity_poly.entity_id
_entity_poly.type
_entity_poly.pdbx_seq_one_letter_code
_entity_poly.pdbx_strand_id
1 'polypeptide(L)'
;RFYSPLETVGGGVILDEQPYRHKRNDARVIASLAVRESGSDEAKLVQAVGERGADGMTLADLAACFDEPEEKLVEMLAVLCARGKLVEIAPSRYLTSSTLDRLWTDCETILTKYHREHPLHAGMRLAEARQRLLRGKARENADAILACFAREGKLTLTAEHCALADFSVHLTKRQSAIREELLRTCRAAGILGKKQDALCALFDKKDRMECARVLESLLSTGELVLLAPELCVEKSVLDAVDARVKAWFETHDTLTLGEFRDALGTSRDHALLVLEYYDRRGILRREGDVRGPGAQFGEIEK
;
A
#
# COMPACT_ATOMS: atom_id res chain seq x y z
N ARG A 1 40.24 32.59 14.20
CA ARG A 1 40.09 34.03 14.53
C ARG A 1 41.23 34.76 13.83
N PHE A 2 40.89 35.56 12.83
CA PHE A 2 41.86 36.51 12.25
C PHE A 2 41.82 37.79 13.05
N TYR A 3 42.97 38.22 13.48
CA TYR A 3 43.14 39.44 14.27
C TYR A 3 43.62 40.55 13.37
N SER A 4 42.71 41.35 12.84
CA SER A 4 42.99 42.72 12.50
C SER A 4 41.68 43.52 12.60
N PRO A 5 41.48 44.38 13.57
CA PRO A 5 40.25 45.14 13.71
C PRO A 5 40.14 46.29 12.68
N LEU A 6 41.11 46.43 11.78
CA LEU A 6 41.17 47.54 10.82
C LEU A 6 41.23 47.14 9.36
N GLU A 7 41.34 45.85 9.05
CA GLU A 7 41.44 45.35 7.67
C GLU A 7 40.32 44.32 7.36
N THR A 8 39.63 44.51 6.24
CA THR A 8 38.70 43.51 5.71
C THR A 8 39.53 42.36 5.16
N VAL A 9 39.51 41.20 5.81
CA VAL A 9 40.28 40.02 5.45
C VAL A 9 39.61 39.22 4.31
N GLY A 10 38.36 39.45 4.06
CA GLY A 10 37.61 38.78 2.98
C GLY A 10 36.10 39.01 3.11
N GLY A 11 35.40 38.73 2.05
CA GLY A 11 33.95 38.72 1.96
C GLY A 11 33.50 37.46 1.25
N GLY A 12 32.25 37.17 1.30
CA GLY A 12 31.63 36.02 0.62
C GLY A 12 30.11 36.13 0.56
N VAL A 13 29.50 35.27 -0.25
CA VAL A 13 28.07 35.12 -0.35
C VAL A 13 27.66 33.86 0.41
N ILE A 14 26.61 33.96 1.21
CA ILE A 14 26.04 32.81 1.88
C ILE A 14 25.22 32.07 0.83
N LEU A 15 25.62 30.84 0.52
CA LEU A 15 24.93 29.98 -0.45
C LEU A 15 23.89 29.05 0.20
N ASP A 16 23.95 28.88 1.53
CA ASP A 16 23.06 28.05 2.32
C ASP A 16 22.92 28.64 3.73
N GLU A 17 21.70 28.98 4.13
CA GLU A 17 21.45 29.57 5.46
C GLU A 17 21.41 28.51 6.57
N GLN A 18 21.15 27.25 6.23
CA GLN A 18 21.02 26.13 7.18
C GLN A 18 21.84 24.91 6.75
N PRO A 19 23.18 25.07 6.62
CA PRO A 19 24.00 23.98 6.09
C PRO A 19 24.11 22.83 7.08
N TYR A 20 23.98 21.61 6.56
CA TYR A 20 24.36 20.42 7.33
C TYR A 20 25.86 20.31 7.52
N ARG A 21 26.31 19.62 8.57
CA ARG A 21 27.72 19.29 8.74
C ARG A 21 28.15 18.27 7.70
N HIS A 22 29.14 18.63 6.88
CA HIS A 22 29.74 17.78 5.86
C HIS A 22 31.19 17.47 6.18
N LYS A 23 31.73 16.38 5.63
CA LYS A 23 33.14 16.09 5.66
C LYS A 23 33.89 17.11 4.79
N ARG A 24 35.04 17.52 5.23
CA ARG A 24 35.93 18.44 4.47
C ARG A 24 36.26 17.78 3.11
N ASN A 25 36.17 18.55 2.02
CA ASN A 25 36.43 18.11 0.66
C ASN A 25 35.53 16.97 0.13
N ASP A 26 34.29 16.85 0.62
CA ASP A 26 33.32 15.97 -0.01
C ASP A 26 32.94 16.51 -1.39
N ALA A 27 33.34 15.78 -2.44
CA ALA A 27 33.14 16.18 -3.83
C ALA A 27 31.66 16.44 -4.19
N ARG A 28 30.73 15.71 -3.55
CA ARG A 28 29.28 15.89 -3.78
C ARG A 28 28.79 17.22 -3.22
N VAL A 29 29.31 17.60 -2.03
CA VAL A 29 28.96 18.89 -1.41
C VAL A 29 29.53 20.04 -2.22
N ILE A 30 30.79 19.92 -2.69
CA ILE A 30 31.41 20.94 -3.55
C ILE A 30 30.62 21.11 -4.85
N ALA A 31 30.22 20.01 -5.50
CA ALA A 31 29.38 20.05 -6.71
C ALA A 31 28.02 20.71 -6.44
N SER A 32 27.38 20.38 -5.31
CA SER A 32 26.13 20.99 -4.87
C SER A 32 26.27 22.50 -4.68
N LEU A 33 27.28 22.95 -4.01
CA LEU A 33 27.57 24.38 -3.80
C LEU A 33 27.85 25.11 -5.12
N ALA A 34 28.57 24.49 -6.05
CA ALA A 34 28.82 25.05 -7.38
C ALA A 34 27.52 25.28 -8.18
N VAL A 35 26.54 24.33 -8.10
CA VAL A 35 25.24 24.52 -8.73
C VAL A 35 24.47 25.67 -8.06
N ARG A 36 24.51 25.79 -6.73
CA ARG A 36 23.86 26.91 -6.01
C ARG A 36 24.47 28.27 -6.37
N GLU A 37 25.80 28.32 -6.57
CA GLU A 37 26.52 29.56 -6.89
C GLU A 37 26.26 30.02 -8.32
N SER A 38 26.44 29.14 -9.31
CA SER A 38 26.49 29.49 -10.72
C SER A 38 25.64 28.65 -11.66
N GLY A 39 24.86 27.72 -11.11
CA GLY A 39 23.95 26.87 -11.88
C GLY A 39 22.75 27.66 -12.45
N SER A 40 22.16 27.13 -13.54
CA SER A 40 20.89 27.64 -14.05
C SER A 40 19.75 27.42 -13.02
N ASP A 41 18.70 28.20 -13.11
CA ASP A 41 17.53 28.07 -12.21
C ASP A 41 16.93 26.66 -12.29
N GLU A 42 16.89 26.06 -13.49
CA GLU A 42 16.49 24.66 -13.68
C GLU A 42 17.38 23.69 -12.90
N ALA A 43 18.71 23.89 -12.91
CA ALA A 43 19.65 23.02 -12.19
C ALA A 43 19.49 23.17 -10.67
N LYS A 44 19.27 24.39 -10.19
CA LYS A 44 19.01 24.67 -8.78
C LYS A 44 17.71 24.02 -8.32
N LEU A 45 16.62 24.07 -9.13
CA LEU A 45 15.34 23.38 -8.83
C LEU A 45 15.53 21.87 -8.72
N VAL A 46 16.17 21.24 -9.72
CA VAL A 46 16.40 19.78 -9.71
C VAL A 46 17.24 19.39 -8.50
N GLN A 47 18.24 20.19 -8.14
CA GLN A 47 19.08 19.94 -6.98
C GLN A 47 18.27 20.05 -5.67
N ALA A 48 17.49 21.11 -5.49
CA ALA A 48 16.67 21.33 -4.29
C ALA A 48 15.70 20.15 -4.07
N VAL A 49 15.01 19.69 -5.12
CA VAL A 49 14.16 18.50 -5.07
C VAL A 49 14.98 17.24 -4.75
N GLY A 50 16.16 17.09 -5.35
CA GLY A 50 17.02 15.93 -5.14
C GLY A 50 17.56 15.81 -3.71
N GLU A 51 17.86 16.92 -3.06
CA GLU A 51 18.33 16.98 -1.67
C GLU A 51 17.25 16.51 -0.67
N ARG A 52 15.97 16.67 -0.99
CA ARG A 52 14.85 16.14 -0.20
C ARG A 52 14.64 14.62 -0.37
N GLY A 53 15.26 14.02 -1.38
CA GLY A 53 15.16 12.59 -1.63
C GLY A 53 13.70 12.11 -1.77
N ALA A 54 13.30 11.06 -1.04
CA ALA A 54 11.96 10.49 -1.10
C ALA A 54 10.86 11.35 -0.44
N ASP A 55 11.22 12.34 0.36
CA ASP A 55 10.25 13.32 0.91
C ASP A 55 9.70 14.21 -0.21
N GLY A 56 10.53 14.48 -1.24
CA GLY A 56 10.18 15.37 -2.34
C GLY A 56 9.97 16.82 -1.92
N MET A 57 9.50 17.62 -2.85
CA MET A 57 9.09 19.01 -2.58
C MET A 57 7.75 19.30 -3.21
N THR A 58 6.95 20.09 -2.50
CA THR A 58 5.72 20.66 -3.06
C THR A 58 6.02 21.97 -3.78
N LEU A 59 5.08 22.43 -4.62
CA LEU A 59 5.18 23.76 -5.23
C LEU A 59 5.31 24.85 -4.17
N ALA A 60 4.61 24.74 -3.05
CA ALA A 60 4.72 25.67 -1.93
C ALA A 60 6.11 25.65 -1.27
N ASP A 61 6.73 24.46 -1.11
CA ASP A 61 8.10 24.35 -0.59
C ASP A 61 9.10 25.02 -1.55
N LEU A 62 8.89 24.86 -2.86
CA LEU A 62 9.74 25.48 -3.88
C LEU A 62 9.56 26.99 -3.90
N ALA A 63 8.33 27.49 -3.83
CA ALA A 63 8.06 28.92 -3.77
C ALA A 63 8.67 29.60 -2.51
N ALA A 64 8.77 28.85 -1.41
CA ALA A 64 9.45 29.34 -0.21
C ALA A 64 10.98 29.37 -0.32
N CYS A 65 11.56 28.57 -1.23
CA CYS A 65 13.02 28.47 -1.42
C CYS A 65 13.57 29.33 -2.57
N PHE A 66 12.70 29.68 -3.53
CA PHE A 66 13.09 30.43 -4.71
C PHE A 66 12.32 31.75 -4.77
N ASP A 67 13.04 32.85 -5.00
CA ASP A 67 12.46 34.20 -5.14
C ASP A 67 11.95 34.40 -6.59
N GLU A 68 11.01 33.53 -6.99
CA GLU A 68 10.41 33.54 -8.32
C GLU A 68 8.87 33.46 -8.23
N PRO A 69 8.13 34.12 -9.14
CA PRO A 69 6.69 34.01 -9.22
C PRO A 69 6.24 32.55 -9.38
N GLU A 70 5.13 32.18 -8.72
CA GLU A 70 4.62 30.81 -8.73
C GLU A 70 4.32 30.32 -10.15
N GLU A 71 3.79 31.19 -11.03
CA GLU A 71 3.50 30.89 -12.43
C GLU A 71 4.78 30.46 -13.17
N LYS A 72 5.89 31.15 -12.95
CA LYS A 72 7.19 30.82 -13.55
C LYS A 72 7.73 29.50 -13.04
N LEU A 73 7.58 29.23 -11.73
CA LEU A 73 7.97 27.94 -11.15
C LEU A 73 7.15 26.80 -11.76
N VAL A 74 5.85 26.96 -11.95
CA VAL A 74 5.00 25.95 -12.60
C VAL A 74 5.46 25.67 -14.03
N GLU A 75 5.77 26.69 -14.82
CA GLU A 75 6.29 26.53 -16.18
C GLU A 75 7.63 25.77 -16.18
N MET A 76 8.56 26.14 -15.30
CA MET A 76 9.85 25.48 -15.18
C MET A 76 9.71 24.01 -14.76
N LEU A 77 8.83 23.71 -13.81
CA LEU A 77 8.53 22.35 -13.37
C LEU A 77 7.94 21.51 -14.50
N ALA A 78 7.01 22.07 -15.27
CA ALA A 78 6.43 21.39 -16.43
C ALA A 78 7.51 21.04 -17.48
N VAL A 79 8.42 21.98 -17.78
CA VAL A 79 9.56 21.74 -18.67
C VAL A 79 10.49 20.64 -18.14
N LEU A 80 10.81 20.67 -16.83
CA LEU A 80 11.68 19.68 -16.20
C LEU A 80 11.02 18.29 -16.16
N CYS A 81 9.72 18.21 -15.97
CA CYS A 81 8.96 16.97 -16.07
C CYS A 81 8.94 16.44 -17.53
N ALA A 82 8.70 17.30 -18.51
CA ALA A 82 8.74 16.92 -19.92
C ALA A 82 10.13 16.41 -20.37
N ARG A 83 11.21 16.95 -19.79
CA ARG A 83 12.58 16.49 -20.01
C ARG A 83 12.98 15.27 -19.18
N GLY A 84 12.08 14.73 -18.38
CA GLY A 84 12.33 13.56 -17.52
C GLY A 84 13.36 13.81 -16.41
N LYS A 85 13.53 15.04 -15.96
CA LYS A 85 14.42 15.38 -14.81
C LYS A 85 13.66 15.29 -13.49
N LEU A 86 12.40 15.68 -13.51
CA LEU A 86 11.48 15.59 -12.37
C LEU A 86 10.27 14.73 -12.75
N VAL A 87 9.62 14.19 -11.73
CA VAL A 87 8.36 13.44 -11.84
C VAL A 87 7.39 13.98 -10.81
N GLU A 88 6.20 14.33 -11.24
CA GLU A 88 5.10 14.66 -10.35
C GLU A 88 4.43 13.36 -9.88
N ILE A 89 4.63 13.03 -8.60
CA ILE A 89 4.11 11.79 -8.00
C ILE A 89 2.68 11.96 -7.47
N ALA A 90 2.34 13.16 -7.05
CA ALA A 90 1.01 13.57 -6.57
C ALA A 90 0.79 15.04 -6.94
N PRO A 91 -0.43 15.59 -6.87
CA PRO A 91 -0.70 16.98 -7.21
C PRO A 91 0.29 17.94 -6.54
N SER A 92 1.01 18.69 -7.37
CA SER A 92 2.04 19.65 -6.96
C SER A 92 3.17 19.10 -6.08
N ARG A 93 3.47 17.79 -6.15
CA ARG A 93 4.57 17.15 -5.41
C ARG A 93 5.53 16.46 -6.37
N TYR A 94 6.80 16.82 -6.28
CA TYR A 94 7.83 16.46 -7.24
C TYR A 94 8.97 15.67 -6.59
N LEU A 95 9.46 14.65 -7.31
CA LEU A 95 10.72 13.94 -7.04
C LEU A 95 11.65 14.08 -8.25
N THR A 96 12.95 13.90 -8.05
CA THR A 96 13.85 13.70 -9.20
C THR A 96 13.68 12.29 -9.77
N SER A 97 13.81 12.15 -11.09
CA SER A 97 13.77 10.84 -11.76
C SER A 97 14.80 9.87 -11.18
N SER A 98 16.01 10.36 -10.86
CA SER A 98 17.05 9.54 -10.23
C SER A 98 16.68 9.03 -8.83
N THR A 99 15.92 9.81 -8.05
CA THR A 99 15.40 9.34 -6.76
C THR A 99 14.35 8.26 -6.98
N LEU A 100 13.44 8.47 -7.96
CA LEU A 100 12.39 7.50 -8.29
C LEU A 100 12.99 6.18 -8.80
N ASP A 101 14.02 6.23 -9.66
CA ASP A 101 14.73 5.05 -10.16
C ASP A 101 15.39 4.25 -9.03
N ARG A 102 16.02 4.94 -8.07
CA ARG A 102 16.57 4.27 -6.89
C ARG A 102 15.50 3.62 -6.05
N LEU A 103 14.39 4.31 -5.80
CA LEU A 103 13.25 3.76 -5.07
C LEU A 103 12.63 2.57 -5.80
N TRP A 104 12.62 2.59 -7.13
CA TRP A 104 12.20 1.44 -7.93
C TRP A 104 13.12 0.24 -7.72
N THR A 105 14.44 0.42 -7.79
CA THR A 105 15.42 -0.65 -7.56
C THR A 105 15.25 -1.29 -6.16
N ASP A 106 15.00 -0.46 -5.14
CA ASP A 106 14.73 -0.95 -3.78
C ASP A 106 13.40 -1.74 -3.73
N CYS A 107 12.35 -1.21 -4.36
CA CYS A 107 11.03 -1.84 -4.44
C CYS A 107 11.08 -3.19 -5.16
N GLU A 108 11.71 -3.23 -6.32
CA GLU A 108 11.92 -4.44 -7.13
C GLU A 108 12.68 -5.52 -6.33
N THR A 109 13.74 -5.12 -5.63
CA THR A 109 14.51 -6.03 -4.77
C THR A 109 13.65 -6.62 -3.65
N ILE A 110 12.86 -5.77 -2.98
CA ILE A 110 11.97 -6.18 -1.89
C ILE A 110 10.90 -7.15 -2.40
N LEU A 111 10.23 -6.83 -3.52
CA LEU A 111 9.17 -7.65 -4.08
C LEU A 111 9.69 -8.95 -4.69
N THR A 112 10.82 -8.92 -5.40
CA THR A 112 11.47 -10.14 -5.92
C THR A 112 11.79 -11.13 -4.80
N LYS A 113 12.35 -10.62 -3.69
CA LYS A 113 12.62 -11.45 -2.53
C LYS A 113 11.31 -12.02 -1.94
N TYR A 114 10.28 -11.19 -1.80
CA TYR A 114 8.98 -11.60 -1.27
C TYR A 114 8.33 -12.69 -2.14
N HIS A 115 8.29 -12.51 -3.46
CA HIS A 115 7.71 -13.48 -4.38
C HIS A 115 8.43 -14.83 -4.37
N ARG A 116 9.76 -14.81 -4.16
CA ARG A 116 10.54 -16.04 -3.99
C ARG A 116 10.23 -16.76 -2.67
N GLU A 117 10.01 -16.00 -1.57
CA GLU A 117 9.69 -16.55 -0.25
C GLU A 117 8.21 -16.98 -0.17
N HIS A 118 7.32 -16.30 -0.89
CA HIS A 118 5.87 -16.51 -0.89
C HIS A 118 5.29 -16.67 -2.31
N PRO A 119 5.70 -17.73 -3.04
CA PRO A 119 5.35 -17.88 -4.47
C PRO A 119 3.86 -18.09 -4.74
N LEU A 120 3.08 -18.40 -3.71
CA LEU A 120 1.64 -18.63 -3.82
C LEU A 120 0.80 -17.43 -3.35
N HIS A 121 1.41 -16.34 -2.87
CA HIS A 121 0.70 -15.11 -2.52
C HIS A 121 0.46 -14.26 -3.76
N ALA A 122 -0.70 -13.62 -3.85
CA ALA A 122 -1.01 -12.70 -4.96
C ALA A 122 -0.07 -11.48 -5.03
N GLY A 123 0.57 -11.15 -3.92
CA GLY A 123 1.50 -10.04 -3.77
C GLY A 123 1.78 -9.76 -2.30
N MET A 124 2.64 -8.78 -2.03
CA MET A 124 2.91 -8.27 -0.69
C MET A 124 1.73 -7.40 -0.25
N ARG A 125 1.31 -7.48 1.02
CA ARG A 125 0.28 -6.59 1.56
C ARG A 125 0.72 -5.13 1.42
N LEU A 126 -0.19 -4.27 0.98
CA LEU A 126 0.11 -2.87 0.70
C LEU A 126 0.66 -2.12 1.92
N ALA A 127 0.12 -2.41 3.11
CA ALA A 127 0.63 -1.84 4.36
C ALA A 127 2.09 -2.23 4.65
N GLU A 128 2.46 -3.46 4.35
CA GLU A 128 3.82 -3.97 4.50
C GLU A 128 4.77 -3.36 3.45
N ALA A 129 4.32 -3.24 2.20
CA ALA A 129 5.07 -2.60 1.13
C ALA A 129 5.39 -1.14 1.46
N ARG A 130 4.41 -0.36 1.95
CA ARG A 130 4.60 1.01 2.44
C ARG A 130 5.68 1.10 3.52
N GLN A 131 5.64 0.18 4.48
CA GLN A 131 6.59 0.17 5.59
C GLN A 131 8.00 -0.23 5.16
N ARG A 132 8.12 -1.18 4.22
CA ARG A 132 9.42 -1.67 3.75
C ARG A 132 10.07 -0.72 2.76
N LEU A 133 9.28 -0.09 1.88
CA LEU A 133 9.79 0.80 0.84
C LEU A 133 10.29 2.12 1.40
N LEU A 134 9.53 2.75 2.29
CA LEU A 134 9.82 4.08 2.80
C LEU A 134 9.80 4.12 4.33
N ARG A 135 10.72 4.92 4.89
CA ARG A 135 10.87 5.15 6.32
C ARG A 135 10.74 6.63 6.63
N GLY A 136 10.38 6.95 7.87
CA GLY A 136 10.30 8.33 8.34
C GLY A 136 9.18 9.12 7.65
N LYS A 137 9.42 10.40 7.36
CA LYS A 137 8.44 11.33 6.74
C LYS A 137 8.09 10.92 5.32
N ALA A 138 9.04 10.37 4.57
CA ALA A 138 8.81 9.89 3.20
C ALA A 138 7.70 8.82 3.09
N ARG A 139 7.30 8.20 4.22
CA ARG A 139 6.23 7.21 4.26
C ARG A 139 4.88 7.76 3.79
N GLU A 140 4.63 9.06 3.95
CA GLU A 140 3.42 9.71 3.46
C GLU A 140 3.31 9.70 1.93
N ASN A 141 4.46 9.62 1.23
CA ASN A 141 4.52 9.54 -0.22
C ASN A 141 4.43 8.11 -0.77
N ALA A 142 4.39 7.09 0.10
CA ALA A 142 4.48 5.69 -0.33
C ALA A 142 3.40 5.31 -1.35
N ASP A 143 2.16 5.74 -1.12
CA ASP A 143 1.04 5.45 -2.02
C ASP A 143 1.21 6.12 -3.38
N ALA A 144 1.63 7.37 -3.39
CA ALA A 144 1.88 8.12 -4.62
C ALA A 144 3.03 7.52 -5.43
N ILE A 145 4.10 7.07 -4.77
CA ILE A 145 5.25 6.42 -5.40
C ILE A 145 4.85 5.05 -5.98
N LEU A 146 4.14 4.22 -5.20
CA LEU A 146 3.64 2.93 -5.68
C LEU A 146 2.67 3.09 -6.85
N ALA A 147 1.76 4.07 -6.78
CA ALA A 147 0.86 4.40 -7.88
C ALA A 147 1.62 4.89 -9.13
N CYS A 148 2.73 5.60 -8.95
CA CYS A 148 3.60 6.00 -10.06
C CYS A 148 4.19 4.76 -10.76
N PHE A 149 4.75 3.82 -10.00
CA PHE A 149 5.28 2.56 -10.54
C PHE A 149 4.19 1.71 -11.23
N ALA A 150 2.96 1.73 -10.72
CA ALA A 150 1.85 1.04 -11.35
C ALA A 150 1.44 1.70 -12.68
N ARG A 151 1.42 3.03 -12.75
CA ARG A 151 1.17 3.78 -14.02
C ARG A 151 2.24 3.49 -15.08
N GLU A 152 3.47 3.26 -14.66
CA GLU A 152 4.57 2.86 -15.53
C GLU A 152 4.51 1.37 -15.95
N GLY A 153 3.52 0.61 -15.47
CA GLY A 153 3.38 -0.81 -15.76
C GLY A 153 4.39 -1.71 -15.07
N LYS A 154 5.08 -1.22 -14.06
CA LYS A 154 6.10 -1.95 -13.28
C LYS A 154 5.49 -2.78 -12.14
N LEU A 155 4.35 -2.33 -11.61
CA LEU A 155 3.60 -2.96 -10.52
C LEU A 155 2.15 -3.22 -10.89
N THR A 156 1.60 -4.29 -10.33
CA THR A 156 0.15 -4.49 -10.18
C THR A 156 -0.24 -4.11 -8.77
N LEU A 157 -1.17 -3.16 -8.64
CA LEU A 157 -1.74 -2.73 -7.36
C LEU A 157 -3.20 -3.12 -7.27
N THR A 158 -3.57 -3.70 -6.14
CA THR A 158 -4.95 -3.90 -5.71
C THR A 158 -5.20 -3.10 -4.44
N ALA A 159 -6.44 -3.11 -3.92
CA ALA A 159 -6.75 -2.46 -2.64
C ALA A 159 -5.90 -2.99 -1.46
N GLU A 160 -5.48 -4.25 -1.52
CA GLU A 160 -4.81 -4.93 -0.40
C GLU A 160 -3.36 -5.30 -0.68
N HIS A 161 -2.97 -5.51 -1.95
CA HIS A 161 -1.67 -6.08 -2.32
C HIS A 161 -0.98 -5.31 -3.44
N CYS A 162 0.35 -5.42 -3.46
CA CYS A 162 1.18 -5.04 -4.60
C CYS A 162 2.08 -6.19 -5.02
N ALA A 163 2.27 -6.34 -6.33
CA ALA A 163 3.14 -7.35 -6.94
C ALA A 163 3.92 -6.73 -8.11
N LEU A 164 5.03 -7.36 -8.50
CA LEU A 164 5.68 -7.04 -9.77
C LEU A 164 4.72 -7.35 -10.93
N ALA A 165 4.73 -6.53 -11.98
CA ALA A 165 3.77 -6.67 -13.08
C ALA A 165 3.88 -8.00 -13.85
N ASP A 166 5.08 -8.59 -13.88
CA ASP A 166 5.38 -9.88 -14.49
C ASP A 166 5.16 -11.07 -13.55
N PHE A 167 4.83 -10.80 -12.28
CA PHE A 167 4.59 -11.87 -11.32
C PHE A 167 3.19 -12.45 -11.46
N SER A 168 3.12 -13.78 -11.51
CA SER A 168 1.86 -14.53 -11.45
C SER A 168 2.02 -15.75 -10.58
N VAL A 169 0.96 -16.11 -9.87
CA VAL A 169 0.92 -17.30 -9.04
C VAL A 169 0.75 -18.52 -9.94
N HIS A 170 1.73 -19.40 -9.95
CA HIS A 170 1.68 -20.66 -10.67
C HIS A 170 1.54 -21.84 -9.71
N LEU A 171 0.40 -22.50 -9.75
CA LEU A 171 0.15 -23.71 -8.97
C LEU A 171 0.64 -24.94 -9.73
N THR A 172 1.33 -25.84 -9.04
CA THR A 172 1.60 -27.19 -9.54
C THR A 172 0.28 -27.97 -9.64
N LYS A 173 0.24 -29.07 -10.43
CA LYS A 173 -0.95 -29.93 -10.52
C LYS A 173 -1.44 -30.40 -9.15
N ARG A 174 -0.50 -30.71 -8.24
CA ARG A 174 -0.82 -31.10 -6.87
C ARG A 174 -1.45 -29.97 -6.06
N GLN A 175 -0.87 -28.77 -6.14
CA GLN A 175 -1.43 -27.57 -5.48
C GLN A 175 -2.79 -27.20 -6.02
N SER A 176 -3.02 -27.31 -7.33
CA SER A 176 -4.33 -27.11 -7.95
C SER A 176 -5.37 -28.08 -7.42
N ALA A 177 -5.02 -29.38 -7.30
CA ALA A 177 -5.91 -30.39 -6.73
C ALA A 177 -6.24 -30.09 -5.25
N ILE A 178 -5.24 -29.69 -4.45
CA ILE A 178 -5.45 -29.26 -3.05
C ILE A 178 -6.36 -28.06 -2.99
N ARG A 179 -6.13 -27.05 -3.83
CA ARG A 179 -6.95 -25.85 -3.91
C ARG A 179 -8.42 -26.16 -4.21
N GLU A 180 -8.67 -26.96 -5.23
CA GLU A 180 -10.02 -27.35 -5.62
C GLU A 180 -10.75 -28.08 -4.48
N GLU A 181 -10.06 -29.00 -3.79
CA GLU A 181 -10.64 -29.76 -2.67
C GLU A 181 -10.95 -28.86 -1.47
N LEU A 182 -10.06 -27.90 -1.15
CA LEU A 182 -10.29 -26.92 -0.08
C LEU A 182 -11.51 -26.04 -0.37
N LEU A 183 -11.58 -25.46 -1.58
CA LEU A 183 -12.72 -24.62 -1.98
C LEU A 183 -14.01 -25.42 -2.02
N ARG A 184 -14.00 -26.63 -2.58
CA ARG A 184 -15.16 -27.52 -2.60
C ARG A 184 -15.68 -27.83 -1.19
N THR A 185 -14.76 -28.13 -0.27
CA THR A 185 -15.10 -28.45 1.13
C THR A 185 -15.67 -27.25 1.86
N CYS A 186 -15.07 -26.06 1.69
CA CYS A 186 -15.58 -24.84 2.31
C CYS A 186 -16.92 -24.42 1.72
N ARG A 187 -17.11 -24.54 0.41
CA ARG A 187 -18.41 -24.28 -0.26
C ARG A 187 -19.50 -25.21 0.24
N ALA A 188 -19.20 -26.50 0.36
CA ALA A 188 -20.16 -27.49 0.89
C ALA A 188 -20.52 -27.24 2.36
N ALA A 189 -19.60 -26.69 3.15
CA ALA A 189 -19.86 -26.30 4.54
C ALA A 189 -20.73 -25.05 4.64
N GLY A 190 -20.83 -24.25 3.57
CA GLY A 190 -21.57 -23.01 3.55
C GLY A 190 -21.09 -22.02 4.61
N ILE A 191 -22.00 -21.26 5.19
CA ILE A 191 -21.67 -20.21 6.20
C ILE A 191 -21.15 -20.80 7.51
N LEU A 192 -21.36 -22.10 7.76
CA LEU A 192 -20.80 -22.76 8.94
C LEU A 192 -19.28 -22.83 8.91
N GLY A 193 -18.69 -22.78 7.72
CA GLY A 193 -17.27 -22.78 7.53
C GLY A 193 -16.56 -24.07 7.96
N LYS A 194 -15.23 -24.04 7.88
CA LYS A 194 -14.35 -25.13 8.35
C LYS A 194 -13.14 -24.55 9.07
N LYS A 195 -12.71 -25.21 10.14
CA LYS A 195 -11.46 -24.86 10.82
C LYS A 195 -10.26 -25.22 9.92
N GLN A 196 -9.21 -24.40 9.97
CA GLN A 196 -7.99 -24.59 9.17
C GLN A 196 -7.36 -25.96 9.41
N ASP A 197 -7.25 -26.39 10.69
CA ASP A 197 -6.74 -27.71 11.03
C ASP A 197 -7.57 -28.85 10.45
N ALA A 198 -8.89 -28.72 10.47
CA ALA A 198 -9.78 -29.71 9.87
C ALA A 198 -9.64 -29.78 8.35
N LEU A 199 -9.40 -28.64 7.69
CA LEU A 199 -9.11 -28.59 6.25
C LEU A 199 -7.77 -29.28 5.94
N CYS A 200 -6.72 -29.02 6.70
CA CYS A 200 -5.43 -29.68 6.53
C CYS A 200 -5.46 -31.17 6.89
N ALA A 201 -6.37 -31.59 7.77
CA ALA A 201 -6.54 -33.00 8.14
C ALA A 201 -7.17 -33.86 7.04
N LEU A 202 -7.80 -33.25 6.02
CA LEU A 202 -8.32 -33.97 4.84
C LEU A 202 -7.21 -34.61 4.00
N PHE A 203 -5.98 -34.15 4.15
CA PHE A 203 -4.86 -34.61 3.35
C PHE A 203 -3.89 -35.49 4.15
N ASP A 204 -3.19 -36.38 3.45
CA ASP A 204 -2.15 -37.21 4.04
C ASP A 204 -1.08 -36.34 4.75
N LYS A 205 -0.40 -36.91 5.76
CA LYS A 205 0.65 -36.21 6.52
C LYS A 205 1.71 -35.53 5.64
N LYS A 206 2.08 -36.19 4.51
CA LYS A 206 3.06 -35.67 3.53
C LYS A 206 2.58 -34.41 2.80
N ASP A 207 1.25 -34.22 2.69
CA ASP A 207 0.62 -33.13 1.94
C ASP A 207 0.17 -31.98 2.83
N ARG A 208 0.16 -32.14 4.14
CA ARG A 208 -0.35 -31.12 5.09
C ARG A 208 0.43 -29.82 5.01
N MET A 209 1.75 -29.88 4.81
CA MET A 209 2.54 -28.64 4.70
C MET A 209 2.22 -27.89 3.40
N GLU A 210 2.01 -28.64 2.31
CA GLU A 210 1.60 -28.05 1.03
C GLU A 210 0.17 -27.50 1.12
N CYS A 211 -0.74 -28.22 1.79
CA CYS A 211 -2.09 -27.77 2.07
C CYS A 211 -2.09 -26.44 2.86
N ALA A 212 -1.25 -26.33 3.90
CA ALA A 212 -1.13 -25.10 4.68
C ALA A 212 -0.70 -23.91 3.81
N ARG A 213 0.26 -24.11 2.89
CA ARG A 213 0.70 -23.06 1.95
C ARG A 213 -0.40 -22.66 0.96
N VAL A 214 -1.14 -23.63 0.41
CA VAL A 214 -2.27 -23.37 -0.48
C VAL A 214 -3.40 -22.67 0.27
N LEU A 215 -3.69 -23.07 1.50
CA LEU A 215 -4.68 -22.45 2.35
C LEU A 215 -4.33 -20.98 2.66
N GLU A 216 -3.06 -20.71 3.00
CA GLU A 216 -2.56 -19.34 3.19
C GLU A 216 -2.69 -18.51 1.91
N SER A 217 -2.40 -19.09 0.76
CA SER A 217 -2.61 -18.46 -0.55
C SER A 217 -4.07 -18.09 -0.76
N LEU A 218 -5.01 -19.02 -0.54
CA LEU A 218 -6.45 -18.78 -0.69
C LEU A 218 -6.98 -17.67 0.25
N LEU A 219 -6.42 -17.59 1.46
CA LEU A 219 -6.71 -16.50 2.40
C LEU A 219 -6.12 -15.18 1.93
N SER A 220 -4.91 -15.21 1.35
CA SER A 220 -4.25 -13.99 0.85
C SER A 220 -4.90 -13.44 -0.42
N THR A 221 -5.47 -14.30 -1.27
CA THR A 221 -6.22 -13.90 -2.48
C THR A 221 -7.66 -13.51 -2.18
N GLY A 222 -8.13 -13.77 -0.96
CA GLY A 222 -9.52 -13.52 -0.56
C GLY A 222 -10.53 -14.55 -1.08
N GLU A 223 -10.08 -15.66 -1.69
CA GLU A 223 -10.97 -16.75 -2.10
C GLU A 223 -11.55 -17.50 -0.90
N LEU A 224 -10.80 -17.58 0.20
CA LEU A 224 -11.28 -17.95 1.52
C LEU A 224 -11.19 -16.75 2.46
N VAL A 225 -12.14 -16.62 3.35
CA VAL A 225 -12.26 -15.54 4.33
C VAL A 225 -12.30 -16.12 5.74
N LEU A 226 -11.61 -15.50 6.69
CA LEU A 226 -11.69 -15.84 8.11
C LEU A 226 -12.87 -15.11 8.78
N LEU A 227 -13.93 -15.81 9.11
CA LEU A 227 -15.04 -15.27 9.91
C LEU A 227 -14.63 -15.09 11.38
N ALA A 228 -13.87 -16.04 11.91
CA ALA A 228 -13.31 -16.04 13.25
C ALA A 228 -11.88 -16.61 13.20
N PRO A 229 -11.08 -16.51 14.28
CA PRO A 229 -9.79 -17.18 14.33
C PRO A 229 -9.93 -18.63 13.87
N GLU A 230 -9.14 -19.01 12.85
CA GLU A 230 -9.10 -20.37 12.28
C GLU A 230 -10.37 -20.84 11.52
N LEU A 231 -11.49 -20.11 11.49
CA LEU A 231 -12.71 -20.51 10.79
C LEU A 231 -12.78 -19.91 9.39
N CYS A 232 -12.58 -20.74 8.37
CA CYS A 232 -12.59 -20.36 6.96
C CYS A 232 -13.96 -20.57 6.32
N VAL A 233 -14.38 -19.58 5.52
CA VAL A 233 -15.56 -19.64 4.64
C VAL A 233 -15.13 -19.27 3.23
N GLU A 234 -15.72 -19.88 2.23
CA GLU A 234 -15.48 -19.55 0.82
C GLU A 234 -16.15 -18.23 0.46
N LYS A 235 -15.45 -17.40 -0.33
CA LYS A 235 -15.86 -16.02 -0.64
C LYS A 235 -17.27 -15.94 -1.24
N SER A 236 -17.63 -16.83 -2.17
CA SER A 236 -18.95 -16.80 -2.82
C SER A 236 -20.12 -17.06 -1.85
N VAL A 237 -19.84 -17.82 -0.78
CA VAL A 237 -20.84 -18.05 0.28
C VAL A 237 -21.05 -16.74 1.07
N LEU A 238 -19.97 -16.02 1.36
CA LEU A 238 -20.05 -14.75 2.04
C LEU A 238 -20.72 -13.68 1.15
N ASP A 239 -20.42 -13.65 -0.14
CA ASP A 239 -21.07 -12.75 -1.11
C ASP A 239 -22.59 -12.97 -1.17
N ALA A 240 -23.04 -14.23 -1.04
CA ALA A 240 -24.47 -14.53 -0.95
C ALA A 240 -25.11 -14.01 0.36
N VAL A 241 -24.34 -13.95 1.46
CA VAL A 241 -24.80 -13.33 2.70
C VAL A 241 -24.82 -11.82 2.58
N ASP A 242 -23.78 -11.23 1.96
CA ASP A 242 -23.68 -9.80 1.67
C ASP A 242 -24.92 -9.32 0.89
N ALA A 243 -25.30 -10.05 -0.16
CA ALA A 243 -26.50 -9.75 -0.94
C ALA A 243 -27.79 -9.79 -0.10
N ARG A 244 -27.89 -10.73 0.86
CA ARG A 244 -29.06 -10.79 1.77
C ARG A 244 -29.08 -9.64 2.76
N VAL A 245 -27.93 -9.28 3.32
CA VAL A 245 -27.80 -8.14 4.23
C VAL A 245 -28.15 -6.85 3.52
N LYS A 246 -27.69 -6.68 2.28
CA LYS A 246 -28.04 -5.53 1.45
C LYS A 246 -29.55 -5.45 1.21
N ALA A 247 -30.15 -6.51 0.72
CA ALA A 247 -31.60 -6.57 0.46
C ALA A 247 -32.45 -6.33 1.73
N TRP A 248 -31.95 -6.72 2.91
CA TRP A 248 -32.63 -6.44 4.17
C TRP A 248 -32.69 -4.93 4.45
N PHE A 249 -31.59 -4.23 4.29
CA PHE A 249 -31.50 -2.79 4.55
C PHE A 249 -32.14 -1.90 3.47
N GLU A 250 -32.60 -2.48 2.35
CA GLU A 250 -33.46 -1.76 1.39
C GLU A 250 -34.86 -1.48 1.97
N THR A 251 -35.29 -2.28 2.94
CA THR A 251 -36.65 -2.22 3.50
C THR A 251 -36.72 -2.06 5.03
N HIS A 252 -35.57 -2.17 5.72
CA HIS A 252 -35.48 -2.11 7.17
C HIS A 252 -34.28 -1.25 7.60
N ASP A 253 -34.46 -0.46 8.65
CA ASP A 253 -33.38 0.38 9.19
C ASP A 253 -32.47 -0.36 10.18
N THR A 254 -32.95 -1.47 10.74
CA THR A 254 -32.25 -2.24 11.77
C THR A 254 -32.34 -3.74 11.51
N LEU A 255 -31.39 -4.49 12.08
CA LEU A 255 -31.30 -5.94 11.99
C LEU A 255 -30.99 -6.51 13.38
N THR A 256 -31.85 -7.39 13.87
CA THR A 256 -31.64 -8.13 15.11
C THR A 256 -30.87 -9.44 14.84
N LEU A 257 -30.24 -10.00 15.88
CA LEU A 257 -29.61 -11.32 15.81
C LEU A 257 -30.65 -12.44 15.45
N GLY A 258 -31.89 -12.32 15.92
CA GLY A 258 -32.97 -13.29 15.63
C GLY A 258 -33.33 -13.29 14.16
N GLU A 259 -33.62 -12.12 13.60
CA GLU A 259 -33.97 -11.94 12.18
C GLU A 259 -32.84 -12.42 11.27
N PHE A 260 -31.58 -12.06 11.60
CA PHE A 260 -30.42 -12.51 10.83
C PHE A 260 -30.22 -14.03 10.87
N ARG A 261 -30.37 -14.66 12.07
CA ARG A 261 -30.37 -16.11 12.22
C ARG A 261 -31.40 -16.78 11.32
N ASP A 262 -32.61 -16.28 11.34
CA ASP A 262 -33.74 -16.86 10.59
C ASP A 262 -33.55 -16.66 9.07
N ALA A 263 -33.05 -15.49 8.66
CA ALA A 263 -32.72 -15.21 7.26
C ALA A 263 -31.60 -16.13 6.72
N LEU A 264 -30.62 -16.52 7.58
CA LEU A 264 -29.54 -17.42 7.19
C LEU A 264 -29.92 -18.92 7.35
N GLY A 265 -30.95 -19.25 8.12
CA GLY A 265 -31.29 -20.64 8.45
C GLY A 265 -30.18 -21.34 9.25
N THR A 266 -29.51 -20.63 10.17
CA THR A 266 -28.37 -21.13 10.92
C THR A 266 -28.60 -21.10 12.43
N SER A 267 -27.62 -21.56 13.23
CA SER A 267 -27.68 -21.44 14.68
C SER A 267 -27.44 -20.01 15.17
N ARG A 268 -27.91 -19.69 16.36
CA ARG A 268 -27.69 -18.38 17.02
C ARG A 268 -26.20 -18.03 17.12
N ASP A 269 -25.39 -19.01 17.50
CA ASP A 269 -23.95 -18.80 17.69
C ASP A 269 -23.23 -18.49 16.36
N HIS A 270 -23.61 -19.18 15.27
CA HIS A 270 -23.06 -18.91 13.96
C HIS A 270 -23.54 -17.57 13.38
N ALA A 271 -24.81 -17.23 13.56
CA ALA A 271 -25.32 -15.91 13.18
C ALA A 271 -24.56 -14.80 13.91
N LEU A 272 -24.28 -15.00 15.20
CA LEU A 272 -23.48 -14.04 15.99
C LEU A 272 -22.07 -13.90 15.45
N LEU A 273 -21.37 -15.00 15.12
CA LEU A 273 -20.02 -14.97 14.53
C LEU A 273 -19.98 -14.17 13.23
N VAL A 274 -20.97 -14.36 12.36
CA VAL A 274 -21.04 -13.61 11.09
C VAL A 274 -21.31 -12.14 11.34
N LEU A 275 -22.21 -11.79 12.26
CA LEU A 275 -22.48 -10.40 12.63
C LEU A 275 -21.26 -9.73 13.26
N GLU A 276 -20.51 -10.41 14.11
CA GLU A 276 -19.25 -9.90 14.68
C GLU A 276 -18.16 -9.70 13.62
N TYR A 277 -18.15 -10.51 12.57
CA TYR A 277 -17.29 -10.30 11.41
C TYR A 277 -17.63 -8.98 10.69
N TYR A 278 -18.94 -8.72 10.46
CA TYR A 278 -19.39 -7.46 9.86
C TYR A 278 -19.13 -6.25 10.76
N ASP A 279 -19.37 -6.40 12.06
CA ASP A 279 -19.09 -5.33 13.05
C ASP A 279 -17.61 -4.95 13.04
N ARG A 280 -16.70 -5.95 13.01
CA ARG A 280 -15.24 -5.72 12.94
C ARG A 280 -14.78 -5.04 11.64
N ARG A 281 -15.46 -5.29 10.55
CA ARG A 281 -15.18 -4.64 9.26
C ARG A 281 -15.83 -3.27 9.11
N GLY A 282 -16.66 -2.85 10.08
CA GLY A 282 -17.39 -1.59 9.99
C GLY A 282 -18.49 -1.60 8.93
N ILE A 283 -18.85 -2.78 8.40
CA ILE A 283 -19.97 -2.96 7.47
C ILE A 283 -21.28 -2.78 8.22
N LEU A 284 -21.40 -3.36 9.41
CA LEU A 284 -22.50 -3.13 10.32
C LEU A 284 -22.02 -2.38 11.56
N ARG A 285 -22.93 -1.67 12.21
CA ARG A 285 -22.71 -0.97 13.48
C ARG A 285 -23.72 -1.46 14.50
N ARG A 286 -23.21 -1.99 15.60
CA ARG A 286 -24.05 -2.47 16.70
C ARG A 286 -24.54 -1.31 17.56
N GLU A 287 -25.86 -1.28 17.80
CA GLU A 287 -26.54 -0.32 18.69
C GLU A 287 -27.45 -1.11 19.66
N GLY A 288 -26.89 -1.44 20.83
CA GLY A 288 -27.59 -2.28 21.81
C GLY A 288 -27.83 -3.70 21.28
N ASP A 289 -29.09 -4.08 21.10
CA ASP A 289 -29.52 -5.40 20.61
C ASP A 289 -29.73 -5.47 19.10
N VAL A 290 -29.65 -4.32 18.41
CA VAL A 290 -29.82 -4.21 16.96
C VAL A 290 -28.53 -3.77 16.27
N ARG A 291 -28.49 -3.90 14.97
CA ARG A 291 -27.42 -3.39 14.09
C ARG A 291 -28.02 -2.57 12.96
N GLY A 292 -27.33 -1.49 12.63
CA GLY A 292 -27.61 -0.66 11.47
C GLY A 292 -26.43 -0.70 10.47
N PRO A 293 -26.58 -0.07 9.29
CA PRO A 293 -25.49 0.11 8.34
C PRO A 293 -24.31 0.86 9.00
N GLY A 294 -23.09 0.32 8.83
CA GLY A 294 -21.88 0.92 9.32
C GLY A 294 -21.23 1.86 8.28
N ALA A 295 -20.07 2.45 8.64
CA ALA A 295 -19.35 3.38 7.78
C ALA A 295 -18.85 2.75 6.47
N GLN A 296 -18.64 1.43 6.45
CA GLN A 296 -18.15 0.67 5.29
C GLN A 296 -19.26 -0.18 4.65
N PHE A 297 -20.53 0.11 4.93
CA PHE A 297 -21.64 -0.63 4.33
C PHE A 297 -21.62 -0.61 2.80
N GLY A 298 -21.21 0.49 2.19
CA GLY A 298 -21.02 0.60 0.74
C GLY A 298 -19.97 -0.35 0.12
N GLU A 299 -19.13 -1.01 0.93
CA GLU A 299 -18.18 -2.02 0.41
C GLU A 299 -18.88 -3.30 -0.09
N ILE A 300 -20.04 -3.64 0.48
CA ILE A 300 -20.86 -4.77 0.01
C ILE A 300 -21.80 -4.38 -1.15
N GLU A 301 -21.81 -3.09 -1.53
CA GLU A 301 -22.60 -2.60 -2.66
C GLU A 301 -21.86 -2.69 -4.00
N LYS A 302 -20.54 -2.90 -3.98
CA LYS A 302 -19.67 -3.03 -5.14
C LYS A 302 -19.42 -4.48 -5.51
#